data_6ec5453250c75f5da76d9f64d2c93295
#
_entry.id   6ec5453250c75f5da76d9f64d2c93295
#
_cell.length_a   1.000
_cell.length_b   1.000
_cell.length_c   1.000
_cell.angle_alpha   90.00
_cell.angle_beta   90.00
_cell.angle_gamma   90.00
#
_symmetry.space_group_name_H-M   'P 1'
#
loop_
_entity.id
_entity.type
_entity.pdbx_description
1 polymer ?
#
loop_
_entity_poly.entity_id
_entity_poly.type
_entity_poly.pdbx_seq_one_letter_code
_entity_poly.pdbx_strand_id
1 'polypeptide(L)'
;MVRLNIIVEGSVPGSSVGTDVFNNVEALRESLNRFFSRLLNRSDVQIAIHAGYGYRNAARMYIRQSGEKSLFVDSDRPADRMEEWFESLINTENPDKSIIIPAEMREKVYFMMQEMEAWFLKQPNSIELWGKDNGYERKRENERIDSHSSIRKRDIETLNKPSEKLVLLIKTFFHNSGKGVKYGKLKSEPGLLDHVDVVRLLQCDSELQRFVDSFRIR
;
A
#
# COMPACT_ATOMS: atom_id res chain seq x y z
N MET A 1 -5.33 0.10 -26.51
CA MET A 1 -5.41 0.44 -25.08
C MET A 1 -5.60 -0.86 -24.32
N VAL A 2 -4.69 -1.18 -23.41
CA VAL A 2 -4.74 -2.39 -22.58
C VAL A 2 -5.39 -2.02 -21.25
N ARG A 3 -6.41 -2.78 -20.82
CA ARG A 3 -6.99 -2.62 -19.50
C ARG A 3 -6.24 -3.51 -18.50
N LEU A 4 -5.61 -2.89 -17.51
CA LEU A 4 -4.92 -3.56 -16.41
C LEU A 4 -5.79 -3.50 -15.15
N ASN A 5 -6.17 -4.67 -14.65
CA ASN A 5 -6.90 -4.80 -13.40
C ASN A 5 -5.88 -5.01 -12.26
N ILE A 6 -5.81 -4.07 -11.32
CA ILE A 6 -4.97 -4.19 -10.13
C ILE A 6 -5.88 -4.47 -8.95
N ILE A 7 -5.75 -5.65 -8.38
CA ILE A 7 -6.41 -6.04 -7.15
C ILE A 7 -5.48 -5.67 -6.00
N VAL A 8 -5.96 -4.87 -5.05
CA VAL A 8 -5.17 -4.44 -3.90
C VAL A 8 -5.84 -4.96 -2.64
N GLU A 9 -5.04 -5.54 -1.74
CA GLU A 9 -5.52 -5.82 -0.40
C GLU A 9 -5.93 -4.50 0.26
N GLY A 10 -7.18 -4.41 0.67
CA GLY A 10 -7.72 -3.26 1.37
C GLY A 10 -8.31 -3.68 2.70
N SER A 11 -8.39 -2.75 3.65
CA SER A 11 -9.02 -3.01 4.94
C SER A 11 -10.49 -3.36 4.75
N VAL A 12 -10.96 -4.35 5.49
CA VAL A 12 -12.40 -4.65 5.59
C VAL A 12 -13.06 -3.47 6.32
N PRO A 13 -14.06 -2.80 5.75
CA PRO A 13 -14.87 -1.88 6.52
C PRO A 13 -15.47 -2.67 7.69
N GLY A 14 -15.32 -2.16 8.91
CA GLY A 14 -15.97 -2.77 10.06
C GLY A 14 -17.47 -2.94 9.80
N SER A 15 -18.13 -3.84 10.51
CA SER A 15 -19.53 -4.27 10.31
C SER A 15 -20.59 -3.16 10.42
N SER A 16 -20.20 -1.91 10.72
CA SER A 16 -21.03 -0.71 10.64
C SER A 16 -20.50 0.23 9.57
N VAL A 17 -20.89 -0.01 8.33
CA VAL A 17 -20.47 0.84 7.20
C VAL A 17 -21.32 2.10 7.19
N GLY A 18 -20.82 3.19 7.78
CA GLY A 18 -21.37 4.54 7.57
C GLY A 18 -20.97 5.10 6.20
N THR A 19 -21.72 6.08 5.71
CA THR A 19 -21.48 6.78 4.44
C THR A 19 -20.02 7.28 4.30
N ASP A 20 -19.43 7.71 5.41
CA ASP A 20 -18.05 8.21 5.47
C ASP A 20 -17.01 7.12 5.14
N VAL A 21 -17.26 5.88 5.52
CA VAL A 21 -16.35 4.75 5.21
C VAL A 21 -16.39 4.44 3.73
N PHE A 22 -17.57 4.47 3.12
CA PHE A 22 -17.72 4.24 1.69
C PHE A 22 -16.98 5.29 0.85
N ASN A 23 -17.13 6.57 1.20
CA ASN A 23 -16.44 7.67 0.54
C ASN A 23 -14.91 7.55 0.67
N ASN A 24 -14.41 7.10 1.82
CA ASN A 24 -12.98 6.92 2.04
C ASN A 24 -12.39 5.73 1.23
N VAL A 25 -13.14 4.65 1.04
CA VAL A 25 -12.73 3.53 0.19
C VAL A 25 -12.62 3.96 -1.27
N GLU A 26 -13.58 4.77 -1.74
CA GLU A 26 -13.55 5.32 -3.10
C GLU A 26 -12.35 6.27 -3.28
N ALA A 27 -12.11 7.18 -2.34
CA ALA A 27 -10.97 8.08 -2.36
C ALA A 27 -9.63 7.32 -2.40
N LEU A 28 -9.50 6.23 -1.63
CA LEU A 28 -8.31 5.38 -1.68
C LEU A 28 -8.15 4.69 -3.04
N ARG A 29 -9.23 4.18 -3.61
CA ARG A 29 -9.24 3.56 -4.94
C ARG A 29 -8.79 4.55 -6.03
N GLU A 30 -9.28 5.78 -5.99
CA GLU A 30 -8.87 6.83 -6.92
C GLU A 30 -7.39 7.23 -6.75
N SER A 31 -6.91 7.37 -5.51
CA SER A 31 -5.50 7.68 -5.25
C SER A 31 -4.57 6.55 -5.68
N LEU A 32 -4.94 5.30 -5.47
CA LEU A 32 -4.21 4.15 -5.99
C LEU A 32 -4.20 4.13 -7.52
N ASN A 33 -5.31 4.47 -8.16
CA ASN A 33 -5.36 4.58 -9.62
C ASN A 33 -4.37 5.64 -10.13
N ARG A 34 -4.37 6.85 -9.52
CA ARG A 34 -3.40 7.90 -9.84
C ARG A 34 -1.96 7.48 -9.57
N PHE A 35 -1.72 6.80 -8.43
CA PHE A 35 -0.40 6.30 -8.06
C PHE A 35 0.14 5.32 -9.10
N PHE A 36 -0.60 4.28 -9.44
CA PHE A 36 -0.16 3.28 -10.43
C PHE A 36 -0.08 3.87 -11.86
N SER A 37 -0.92 4.84 -12.19
CA SER A 37 -0.84 5.54 -13.48
C SER A 37 0.47 6.34 -13.59
N ARG A 38 0.86 7.06 -12.52
CA ARG A 38 2.16 7.74 -12.45
C ARG A 38 3.33 6.76 -12.48
N LEU A 39 3.18 5.63 -11.79
CA LEU A 39 4.21 4.60 -11.68
C LEU A 39 4.52 3.95 -13.04
N LEU A 40 3.50 3.55 -13.78
CA LEU A 40 3.65 2.95 -15.11
C LEU A 40 4.01 3.99 -16.18
N ASN A 41 3.53 5.22 -16.04
CA ASN A 41 3.70 6.31 -17.01
C ASN A 41 3.44 5.90 -18.47
N ARG A 42 2.32 5.18 -18.71
CA ARG A 42 1.93 4.62 -20.01
C ARG A 42 0.53 5.09 -20.39
N SER A 43 0.41 5.82 -21.52
CA SER A 43 -0.86 6.33 -22.03
C SER A 43 -1.73 5.26 -22.72
N ASP A 44 -1.14 4.13 -23.09
CA ASP A 44 -1.82 3.00 -23.73
C ASP A 44 -2.39 1.99 -22.71
N VAL A 45 -2.16 2.21 -21.40
CA VAL A 45 -2.67 1.36 -20.30
C VAL A 45 -3.74 2.10 -19.51
N GLN A 46 -4.92 1.50 -19.43
CA GLN A 46 -6.02 1.95 -18.56
C GLN A 46 -6.03 1.10 -17.29
N ILE A 47 -5.83 1.72 -16.15
CA ILE A 47 -5.80 1.03 -14.84
C ILE A 47 -7.21 0.99 -14.24
N ALA A 48 -7.57 -0.17 -13.70
CA ALA A 48 -8.77 -0.38 -12.89
C ALA A 48 -8.38 -0.97 -11.55
N ILE A 49 -8.63 -0.25 -10.45
CA ILE A 49 -8.33 -0.69 -9.09
C ILE A 49 -9.54 -1.43 -8.50
N HIS A 50 -9.27 -2.58 -7.90
CA HIS A 50 -10.25 -3.41 -7.20
C HIS A 50 -9.81 -3.63 -5.75
N ALA A 51 -10.63 -3.21 -4.78
CA ALA A 51 -10.36 -3.45 -3.36
C ALA A 51 -10.70 -4.91 -2.99
N GLY A 52 -9.74 -5.62 -2.41
CA GLY A 52 -9.87 -7.04 -2.08
C GLY A 52 -10.57 -7.33 -0.75
N TYR A 53 -10.60 -6.36 0.17
CA TYR A 53 -11.16 -6.54 1.51
C TYR A 53 -10.53 -7.72 2.28
N GLY A 54 -9.21 -7.70 2.38
CA GLY A 54 -8.37 -8.70 3.01
C GLY A 54 -7.76 -9.70 2.03
N TYR A 55 -6.58 -10.22 2.40
CA TYR A 55 -5.69 -10.98 1.51
C TYR A 55 -6.35 -12.23 0.88
N ARG A 56 -7.15 -12.97 1.63
CA ARG A 56 -7.82 -14.17 1.09
C ARG A 56 -8.86 -13.82 0.03
N ASN A 57 -9.59 -12.73 0.25
CA ASN A 57 -10.60 -12.30 -0.71
C ASN A 57 -9.96 -11.67 -1.94
N ALA A 58 -8.90 -10.88 -1.76
CA ALA A 58 -8.07 -10.35 -2.84
C ALA A 58 -7.51 -11.48 -3.72
N ALA A 59 -6.98 -12.55 -3.12
CA ALA A 59 -6.49 -13.72 -3.84
C ALA A 59 -7.59 -14.42 -4.66
N ARG A 60 -8.81 -14.58 -4.08
CA ARG A 60 -9.95 -15.15 -4.83
C ARG A 60 -10.37 -14.26 -6.00
N MET A 61 -10.42 -12.95 -5.79
CA MET A 61 -10.73 -12.00 -6.86
C MET A 61 -9.68 -12.08 -7.97
N TYR A 62 -8.41 -12.12 -7.60
CA TYR A 62 -7.31 -12.21 -8.55
C TYR A 62 -7.40 -13.46 -9.43
N ILE A 63 -7.66 -14.62 -8.85
CA ILE A 63 -7.81 -15.87 -9.62
C ILE A 63 -8.97 -15.77 -10.62
N ARG A 64 -10.09 -15.20 -10.20
CA ARG A 64 -11.33 -15.11 -11.01
C ARG A 64 -11.32 -14.00 -12.04
N GLN A 65 -10.52 -12.95 -11.84
CA GLN A 65 -10.47 -11.81 -12.74
C GLN A 65 -9.95 -12.24 -14.10
N SER A 66 -10.65 -11.86 -15.18
CA SER A 66 -10.21 -12.05 -16.57
C SER A 66 -9.32 -10.91 -17.05
N GLY A 67 -8.57 -11.14 -18.13
CA GLY A 67 -7.70 -10.16 -18.77
C GLY A 67 -6.39 -9.94 -18.05
N GLU A 68 -5.71 -8.83 -18.41
CA GLU A 68 -4.45 -8.44 -17.77
C GLU A 68 -4.71 -8.01 -16.33
N LYS A 69 -3.96 -8.58 -15.40
CA LYS A 69 -4.20 -8.38 -13.97
C LYS A 69 -2.95 -8.54 -13.13
N SER A 70 -2.93 -7.85 -12.00
CA SER A 70 -1.91 -7.94 -10.95
C SER A 70 -2.55 -7.94 -9.59
N LEU A 71 -1.92 -8.59 -8.63
CA LEU A 71 -2.34 -8.60 -7.23
C LEU A 71 -1.29 -7.91 -6.37
N PHE A 72 -1.71 -6.95 -5.56
CA PHE A 72 -0.89 -6.30 -4.53
C PHE A 72 -1.44 -6.62 -3.15
N VAL A 73 -0.60 -7.18 -2.29
CA VAL A 73 -0.96 -7.59 -0.93
C VAL A 73 0.08 -7.14 0.08
N ASP A 74 -0.36 -6.88 1.30
CA ASP A 74 0.56 -6.72 2.43
C ASP A 74 1.25 -8.08 2.67
N SER A 75 2.57 -8.09 2.79
CA SER A 75 3.28 -9.35 3.04
C SER A 75 3.12 -9.81 4.48
N ASP A 76 2.89 -8.89 5.41
CA ASP A 76 2.92 -9.11 6.86
C ASP A 76 4.21 -9.82 7.34
N ARG A 77 5.21 -9.91 6.46
CA ARG A 77 6.45 -10.69 6.64
C ARG A 77 7.63 -10.03 5.94
N PRO A 78 8.86 -10.32 6.39
CA PRO A 78 10.08 -9.94 5.68
C PRO A 78 10.16 -10.59 4.29
N ALA A 79 10.95 -9.98 3.42
CA ALA A 79 11.08 -10.38 2.01
C ALA A 79 11.57 -11.82 1.79
N ASP A 80 12.36 -12.36 2.71
CA ASP A 80 12.88 -13.73 2.67
C ASP A 80 11.83 -14.81 3.03
N ARG A 81 10.64 -14.40 3.47
CA ARG A 81 9.55 -15.30 3.89
C ARG A 81 8.27 -15.15 3.06
N MET A 82 8.33 -14.60 1.86
CA MET A 82 7.14 -14.36 1.02
C MET A 82 6.43 -15.66 0.61
N GLU A 83 7.12 -16.79 0.49
CA GLU A 83 6.46 -18.08 0.20
C GLU A 83 5.44 -18.47 1.29
N GLU A 84 5.69 -18.11 2.54
CA GLU A 84 4.74 -18.37 3.63
C GLU A 84 3.41 -17.62 3.46
N TRP A 85 3.39 -16.53 2.66
CA TRP A 85 2.13 -15.88 2.32
C TRP A 85 1.24 -16.79 1.47
N PHE A 86 1.81 -17.48 0.47
CA PHE A 86 1.07 -18.45 -0.33
C PHE A 86 0.61 -19.65 0.52
N GLU A 87 1.44 -20.11 1.44
CA GLU A 87 1.09 -21.19 2.38
C GLU A 87 -0.08 -20.79 3.29
N SER A 88 -0.15 -19.51 3.71
CA SER A 88 -1.24 -18.99 4.55
C SER A 88 -2.62 -19.00 3.87
N LEU A 89 -2.65 -19.14 2.55
CA LEU A 89 -3.88 -19.31 1.77
C LEU A 89 -4.44 -20.73 1.88
N ILE A 90 -3.61 -21.72 2.25
CA ILE A 90 -4.01 -23.10 2.43
C ILE A 90 -4.74 -23.24 3.78
N ASN A 91 -5.88 -23.90 3.75
CA ASN A 91 -6.61 -24.24 4.96
C ASN A 91 -6.45 -25.75 5.22
N THR A 92 -5.62 -26.08 6.22
CA THR A 92 -5.31 -27.49 6.55
C THR A 92 -6.47 -28.20 7.23
N GLU A 93 -7.34 -27.46 7.94
CA GLU A 93 -8.51 -28.04 8.62
C GLU A 93 -9.70 -28.24 7.66
N ASN A 94 -9.80 -27.39 6.64
CA ASN A 94 -10.85 -27.49 5.64
C ASN A 94 -10.26 -27.20 4.24
N PRO A 95 -9.80 -28.25 3.53
CA PRO A 95 -9.16 -28.10 2.21
C PRO A 95 -10.03 -27.39 1.17
N ASP A 96 -11.36 -27.52 1.23
CA ASP A 96 -12.29 -26.86 0.31
C ASP A 96 -12.29 -25.32 0.47
N LYS A 97 -11.81 -24.82 1.60
CA LYS A 97 -11.60 -23.39 1.84
C LYS A 97 -10.23 -22.89 1.45
N SER A 98 -9.35 -23.77 1.01
CA SER A 98 -8.02 -23.38 0.51
C SER A 98 -8.13 -22.53 -0.74
N ILE A 99 -7.16 -21.63 -0.91
CA ILE A 99 -7.03 -20.81 -2.09
C ILE A 99 -5.67 -21.13 -2.70
N ILE A 100 -5.67 -21.66 -3.90
CA ILE A 100 -4.46 -22.04 -4.61
C ILE A 100 -4.30 -21.08 -5.78
N ILE A 101 -3.27 -20.23 -5.73
CA ILE A 101 -2.87 -19.39 -6.86
C ILE A 101 -1.98 -20.26 -7.75
N PRO A 102 -2.38 -20.52 -9.02
CA PRO A 102 -1.59 -21.27 -9.97
C PRO A 102 -0.17 -20.72 -10.13
N ALA A 103 0.81 -21.59 -10.35
CA ALA A 103 2.22 -21.17 -10.40
C ALA A 103 2.48 -20.07 -11.44
N GLU A 104 1.86 -20.19 -12.62
CA GLU A 104 1.95 -19.21 -13.71
C GLU A 104 1.33 -17.85 -13.38
N MET A 105 0.49 -17.78 -12.34
CA MET A 105 -0.10 -16.54 -11.88
C MET A 105 0.72 -15.87 -10.76
N ARG A 106 1.59 -16.62 -10.07
CA ARG A 106 2.36 -16.09 -8.93
C ARG A 106 3.31 -14.96 -9.33
N GLU A 107 3.82 -14.95 -10.55
CA GLU A 107 4.72 -13.91 -11.07
C GLU A 107 4.09 -12.51 -11.06
N LYS A 108 2.74 -12.42 -11.07
CA LYS A 108 2.00 -11.15 -11.02
C LYS A 108 1.37 -10.87 -9.65
N VAL A 109 1.83 -11.56 -8.62
CA VAL A 109 1.57 -11.23 -7.22
C VAL A 109 2.75 -10.39 -6.73
N TYR A 110 2.46 -9.20 -6.27
CA TYR A 110 3.42 -8.20 -5.77
C TYR A 110 3.15 -7.92 -4.30
N PHE A 111 4.21 -7.75 -3.53
CA PHE A 111 4.11 -7.56 -2.10
C PHE A 111 4.40 -6.11 -1.71
N MET A 112 3.50 -5.51 -0.97
CA MET A 112 3.79 -4.32 -0.18
C MET A 112 4.53 -4.82 1.06
N MET A 113 5.85 -4.56 1.14
CA MET A 113 6.71 -5.15 2.17
C MET A 113 6.24 -4.78 3.57
N GLN A 114 5.88 -5.79 4.34
CA GLN A 114 5.15 -5.74 5.60
C GLN A 114 3.73 -5.17 5.39
N GLU A 115 3.61 -3.88 5.09
CA GLU A 115 2.38 -3.12 4.89
C GLU A 115 2.62 -1.97 3.90
N MET A 116 1.56 -1.48 3.24
CA MET A 116 1.64 -0.35 2.30
C MET A 116 2.26 0.90 2.95
N GLU A 117 2.11 1.09 4.25
CA GLU A 117 2.69 2.21 4.98
C GLU A 117 4.22 2.28 4.91
N ALA A 118 4.89 1.16 4.57
CA ALA A 118 6.33 1.17 4.29
C ALA A 118 6.71 2.12 3.15
N TRP A 119 5.85 2.29 2.14
CA TRP A 119 6.10 3.24 1.04
C TRP A 119 6.24 4.68 1.55
N PHE A 120 5.42 5.08 2.52
CA PHE A 120 5.48 6.42 3.13
C PHE A 120 6.72 6.58 4.01
N LEU A 121 7.11 5.52 4.73
CA LEU A 121 8.31 5.52 5.57
C LEU A 121 9.60 5.56 4.75
N LYS A 122 9.60 4.99 3.53
CA LYS A 122 10.71 5.13 2.57
C LYS A 122 10.84 6.57 2.04
N GLN A 123 9.76 7.36 2.17
CA GLN A 123 9.70 8.74 1.68
C GLN A 123 9.14 9.70 2.73
N PRO A 124 9.84 9.97 3.83
CA PRO A 124 9.36 10.85 4.90
C PRO A 124 8.92 12.25 4.41
N ASN A 125 9.43 12.71 3.27
CA ASN A 125 8.99 13.96 2.66
C ASN A 125 7.51 13.94 2.22
N SER A 126 6.98 12.78 1.83
CA SER A 126 5.55 12.65 1.51
C SER A 126 4.67 12.90 2.74
N ILE A 127 5.15 12.49 3.93
CA ILE A 127 4.47 12.73 5.21
C ILE A 127 4.50 14.23 5.55
N GLU A 128 5.60 14.93 5.25
CA GLU A 128 5.72 16.40 5.42
C GLU A 128 4.70 17.14 4.54
N LEU A 129 4.67 16.80 3.24
CA LEU A 129 3.78 17.44 2.29
C LEU A 129 2.31 17.16 2.65
N TRP A 130 1.98 15.93 2.99
CA TRP A 130 0.65 15.57 3.47
C TRP A 130 0.23 16.36 4.71
N GLY A 131 1.13 16.50 5.68
CA GLY A 131 0.87 17.27 6.89
C GLY A 131 0.58 18.75 6.57
N LYS A 132 1.38 19.35 5.68
CA LYS A 132 1.22 20.72 5.22
C LYS A 132 -0.11 20.95 4.50
N ASP A 133 -0.46 20.07 3.57
CA ASP A 133 -1.70 20.20 2.77
C ASP A 133 -2.97 20.01 3.62
N ASN A 134 -2.86 19.27 4.72
CA ASN A 134 -3.95 19.17 5.70
C ASN A 134 -3.97 20.30 6.73
N GLY A 135 -3.08 21.30 6.61
CA GLY A 135 -3.00 22.43 7.54
C GLY A 135 -2.52 22.03 8.93
N TYR A 136 -1.79 20.92 9.06
CA TYR A 136 -1.24 20.50 10.34
C TYR A 136 0.03 21.28 10.67
N GLU A 137 0.14 21.71 11.92
CA GLU A 137 1.29 22.47 12.42
C GLU A 137 2.38 21.49 12.90
N ARG A 138 3.64 21.86 12.65
CA ARG A 138 4.79 21.07 13.12
C ARG A 138 5.04 21.31 14.61
N LYS A 139 5.18 20.21 15.37
CA LYS A 139 5.59 20.26 16.78
C LYS A 139 7.09 20.44 16.95
N ARG A 140 7.87 19.99 15.95
CA ARG A 140 9.34 19.96 15.98
C ARG A 140 9.87 20.56 14.67
N GLU A 141 9.81 21.89 14.58
CA GLU A 141 10.12 22.63 13.36
C GLU A 141 11.53 22.35 12.80
N ASN A 142 12.51 22.20 13.68
CA ASN A 142 13.92 22.02 13.30
C ASN A 142 14.34 20.53 13.21
N GLU A 143 13.43 19.59 13.44
CA GLU A 143 13.74 18.16 13.38
C GLU A 143 13.11 17.53 12.13
N ARG A 144 13.92 16.83 11.34
CA ARG A 144 13.43 16.11 10.15
C ARG A 144 12.78 14.81 10.56
N ILE A 145 11.72 14.39 9.86
CA ILE A 145 11.03 13.11 10.12
C ILE A 145 12.00 11.92 9.94
N ASP A 146 12.85 11.95 8.92
CA ASP A 146 13.83 10.88 8.63
C ASP A 146 14.93 10.76 9.70
N SER A 147 15.10 11.77 10.56
CA SER A 147 16.03 11.70 11.68
C SER A 147 15.49 10.97 12.90
N HIS A 148 14.19 10.65 12.92
CA HIS A 148 13.56 9.98 14.06
C HIS A 148 14.07 8.55 14.25
N SER A 149 14.34 8.17 15.49
CA SER A 149 14.97 6.89 15.86
C SER A 149 14.20 5.64 15.38
N SER A 150 12.90 5.76 15.14
CA SER A 150 12.09 4.64 14.64
C SER A 150 12.38 4.23 13.19
N ILE A 151 12.93 5.16 12.38
CA ILE A 151 13.22 4.90 10.95
C ILE A 151 14.65 5.25 10.54
N ARG A 152 15.34 6.09 11.32
CA ARG A 152 16.70 6.55 10.99
C ARG A 152 17.67 5.38 10.81
N LYS A 153 18.35 5.32 9.66
CA LYS A 153 19.34 4.28 9.33
C LYS A 153 18.80 2.84 9.45
N ARG A 154 17.49 2.65 9.33
CA ARG A 154 16.87 1.33 9.28
C ARG A 154 16.50 0.97 7.86
N ASP A 155 16.62 -0.29 7.55
CA ASP A 155 15.99 -0.84 6.37
C ASP A 155 14.47 -0.92 6.63
N ILE A 156 13.71 -0.14 5.87
CA ILE A 156 12.26 -0.03 6.05
C ILE A 156 11.56 -1.35 5.73
N GLU A 157 12.09 -2.16 4.81
CA GLU A 157 11.51 -3.45 4.44
C GLU A 157 11.60 -4.51 5.57
N THR A 158 12.52 -4.29 6.52
CA THR A 158 12.69 -5.16 7.69
C THR A 158 11.94 -4.66 8.92
N LEU A 159 11.32 -3.48 8.84
CA LEU A 159 10.58 -2.91 9.98
C LEU A 159 9.31 -3.70 10.26
N ASN A 160 9.20 -4.21 11.47
CA ASN A 160 7.94 -4.78 11.93
C ASN A 160 6.89 -3.67 12.12
N LYS A 161 5.69 -3.89 11.61
CA LYS A 161 4.51 -3.01 11.71
C LYS A 161 4.79 -1.56 11.27
N PRO A 162 5.00 -1.32 9.97
CA PRO A 162 5.18 0.02 9.41
C PRO A 162 4.06 1.00 9.78
N SER A 163 2.81 0.53 9.84
CA SER A 163 1.67 1.35 10.24
C SER A 163 1.81 1.95 11.65
N GLU A 164 2.29 1.17 12.62
CA GLU A 164 2.54 1.68 13.98
C GLU A 164 3.65 2.74 13.99
N LYS A 165 4.69 2.58 13.13
CA LYS A 165 5.76 3.57 12.99
C LYS A 165 5.25 4.86 12.34
N LEU A 166 4.43 4.74 11.31
CA LEU A 166 3.79 5.90 10.68
C LEU A 166 2.90 6.67 11.66
N VAL A 167 2.06 5.96 12.44
CA VAL A 167 1.25 6.56 13.50
C VAL A 167 2.12 7.32 14.51
N LEU A 168 3.23 6.70 14.94
CA LEU A 168 4.16 7.32 15.87
C LEU A 168 4.76 8.60 15.29
N LEU A 169 5.23 8.58 14.04
CA LEU A 169 5.80 9.76 13.38
C LEU A 169 4.78 10.88 13.26
N ILE A 170 3.56 10.59 12.78
CA ILE A 170 2.51 11.60 12.64
C ILE A 170 2.19 12.23 13.99
N LYS A 171 2.02 11.45 15.05
CA LYS A 171 1.77 11.96 16.41
C LYS A 171 2.93 12.79 16.95
N THR A 172 4.17 12.41 16.62
CA THR A 172 5.37 13.08 17.11
C THR A 172 5.59 14.42 16.46
N PHE A 173 5.32 14.50 15.15
CA PHE A 173 5.70 15.67 14.35
C PHE A 173 4.56 16.64 14.08
N PHE A 174 3.30 16.24 14.22
CA PHE A 174 2.17 17.10 13.86
C PHE A 174 1.16 17.29 14.99
N HIS A 175 0.50 18.46 14.96
CA HIS A 175 -0.71 18.72 15.72
C HIS A 175 -1.71 19.53 14.86
N ASN A 176 -2.97 19.51 15.29
CA ASN A 176 -4.03 20.32 14.70
C ASN A 176 -4.71 21.10 15.83
N SER A 177 -4.54 22.42 15.84
CA SER A 177 -5.08 23.31 16.89
C SER A 177 -4.78 22.78 18.29
N GLY A 178 -3.52 22.43 18.56
CA GLY A 178 -3.04 21.91 19.85
C GLY A 178 -3.40 20.44 20.14
N LYS A 179 -4.21 19.78 19.31
CA LYS A 179 -4.57 18.37 19.48
C LYS A 179 -3.69 17.48 18.60
N GLY A 180 -3.38 16.26 19.07
CA GLY A 180 -2.62 15.29 18.28
C GLY A 180 -3.37 14.88 17.01
N VAL A 181 -2.65 14.80 15.88
CA VAL A 181 -3.18 14.29 14.62
C VAL A 181 -3.38 12.77 14.72
N LYS A 182 -4.54 12.29 14.27
CA LYS A 182 -4.86 10.86 14.19
C LYS A 182 -4.65 10.38 12.77
N TYR A 183 -3.85 9.33 12.62
CA TYR A 183 -3.79 8.55 11.39
C TYR A 183 -4.95 7.55 11.33
N GLY A 184 -5.54 7.42 10.18
CA GLY A 184 -6.51 6.36 9.88
C GLY A 184 -6.29 5.90 8.45
N LYS A 185 -6.08 4.59 8.24
CA LYS A 185 -5.75 4.01 6.91
C LYS A 185 -6.59 4.66 5.81
N LEU A 186 -7.87 4.39 5.78
CA LEU A 186 -8.77 4.86 4.72
C LEU A 186 -8.85 6.40 4.57
N LYS A 187 -8.62 7.15 5.64
CA LYS A 187 -8.74 8.61 5.64
C LYS A 187 -7.44 9.31 5.24
N SER A 188 -6.30 8.77 5.65
CA SER A 188 -5.00 9.43 5.50
C SER A 188 -4.21 8.94 4.29
N GLU A 189 -4.36 7.66 3.93
CA GLU A 189 -3.62 7.05 2.84
C GLU A 189 -3.84 7.71 1.47
N PRO A 190 -5.07 8.12 1.08
CA PRO A 190 -5.27 8.79 -0.19
C PRO A 190 -4.36 10.02 -0.35
N GLY A 191 -4.35 10.88 0.65
CA GLY A 191 -3.51 12.08 0.63
C GLY A 191 -2.01 11.77 0.69
N LEU A 192 -1.60 10.75 1.46
CA LEU A 192 -0.20 10.31 1.49
C LEU A 192 0.27 9.77 0.14
N LEU A 193 -0.55 8.93 -0.53
CA LEU A 193 -0.26 8.39 -1.86
C LEU A 193 -0.09 9.49 -2.93
N ASP A 194 -0.88 10.55 -2.84
CA ASP A 194 -0.80 11.66 -3.79
C ASP A 194 0.54 12.41 -3.70
N HIS A 195 1.19 12.39 -2.52
CA HIS A 195 2.50 13.01 -2.29
C HIS A 195 3.70 12.08 -2.50
N VAL A 196 3.49 10.80 -2.80
CA VAL A 196 4.60 9.88 -3.07
C VAL A 196 5.30 10.25 -4.37
N ASP A 197 6.63 10.42 -4.31
CA ASP A 197 7.49 10.51 -5.48
C ASP A 197 7.73 9.09 -6.03
N VAL A 198 7.01 8.74 -7.08
CA VAL A 198 7.06 7.38 -7.66
C VAL A 198 8.43 7.02 -8.23
N VAL A 199 9.20 8.00 -8.72
CA VAL A 199 10.55 7.77 -9.27
C VAL A 199 11.50 7.36 -8.15
N ARG A 200 11.47 8.08 -7.03
CA ARG A 200 12.27 7.74 -5.86
C ARG A 200 11.84 6.43 -5.22
N LEU A 201 10.52 6.17 -5.18
CA LEU A 201 10.02 4.94 -4.60
C LEU A 201 10.48 3.73 -5.40
N LEU A 202 10.47 3.79 -6.74
CA LEU A 202 11.00 2.75 -7.61
C LEU A 202 12.47 2.43 -7.36
N GLN A 203 13.28 3.41 -6.94
CA GLN A 203 14.71 3.20 -6.65
C GLN A 203 14.96 2.39 -5.36
N CYS A 204 13.95 2.27 -4.50
CA CYS A 204 14.09 1.64 -3.18
C CYS A 204 12.99 0.61 -2.87
N ASP A 205 12.20 0.19 -3.88
CA ASP A 205 11.16 -0.82 -3.72
C ASP A 205 11.25 -1.84 -4.86
N SER A 206 11.77 -3.02 -4.54
CA SER A 206 12.03 -4.08 -5.53
C SER A 206 10.76 -4.66 -6.13
N GLU A 207 9.67 -4.71 -5.38
CA GLU A 207 8.40 -5.26 -5.86
C GLU A 207 7.71 -4.31 -6.84
N LEU A 208 7.73 -3.01 -6.56
CA LEU A 208 7.25 -2.01 -7.51
C LEU A 208 8.12 -1.95 -8.77
N GLN A 209 9.45 -2.10 -8.62
CA GLN A 209 10.34 -2.19 -9.77
C GLN A 209 10.02 -3.42 -10.62
N ARG A 210 9.85 -4.60 -10.00
CA ARG A 210 9.46 -5.85 -10.67
C ARG A 210 8.12 -5.69 -11.40
N PHE A 211 7.16 -5.00 -10.78
CA PHE A 211 5.87 -4.69 -11.39
C PHE A 211 6.04 -3.84 -12.65
N VAL A 212 6.78 -2.72 -12.57
CA VAL A 212 6.99 -1.83 -13.73
C VAL A 212 7.73 -2.55 -14.85
N ASP A 213 8.77 -3.34 -14.53
CA ASP A 213 9.55 -4.08 -15.51
C ASP A 213 8.71 -5.12 -16.25
N SER A 214 7.73 -5.73 -15.60
CA SER A 214 6.81 -6.68 -16.25
C SER A 214 5.98 -6.05 -17.39
N PHE A 215 5.88 -4.71 -17.44
CA PHE A 215 5.20 -3.96 -18.48
C PHE A 215 6.13 -3.28 -19.49
N ARG A 216 7.45 -3.25 -19.24
CA ARG A 216 8.44 -2.69 -20.19
C ARG A 216 8.81 -3.66 -21.31
N ILE A 217 8.65 -4.95 -21.08
CA ILE A 217 9.11 -6.04 -21.97
C ILE A 217 8.10 -6.37 -23.08
N ARG A 218 6.98 -5.66 -23.14
CA ARG A 218 5.92 -5.94 -24.13
C ARG A 218 5.81 -4.87 -25.22
#